data_040a1d917abc35603a14a44edea0813d
#
_entry.id   040a1d917abc35603a14a44edea0813d
#
_cell.length_a   1.000
_cell.length_b   1.000
_cell.length_c   1.000
_cell.angle_alpha   90.00
_cell.angle_beta   90.00
_cell.angle_gamma   90.00
#
_symmetry.space_group_name_H-M   'P 1'
#
loop_
_entity.id
_entity.type
_entity.pdbx_description
1 polymer ?
#
loop_
_entity_poly.entity_id
_entity_poly.type
_entity_poly.pdbx_seq_one_letter_code
_entity_poly.pdbx_strand_id
1 'polypeptide(L)'
;QPARLLGQAPPPDPALTAWALAQLQMLVWILVVIVALMTLLRLLRAVGIERLIHAMLAPLLNLIGIRREAANATVIGITLGLSFGGGLLIREARSGVLTPRDMLLVMSLLGLCHSLIEDTLLMLLLGAHLSGILWARLAFALVVVALIAHWPRRRAAAGAP
;
A
#
# COMPACT_ATOMS: atom_id res chain seq x y z
N GLN A 1 -18.35 17.79 5.13
CA GLN A 1 -18.57 16.52 5.85
C GLN A 1 -18.72 15.41 4.78
N PRO A 2 -17.62 14.81 4.33
CA PRO A 2 -17.64 13.84 3.23
C PRO A 2 -18.38 12.53 3.57
N ALA A 3 -18.50 12.20 4.86
CA ALA A 3 -19.23 11.01 5.29
C ALA A 3 -20.73 10.99 4.90
N ARG A 4 -21.30 12.15 4.54
CA ARG A 4 -22.68 12.21 4.04
C ARG A 4 -22.84 11.68 2.62
N LEU A 5 -21.76 11.55 1.85
CA LEU A 5 -21.82 11.03 0.47
C LEU A 5 -22.02 9.50 0.42
N LEU A 6 -21.70 8.80 1.48
CA LEU A 6 -21.85 7.33 1.55
C LEU A 6 -23.22 6.88 2.09
N GLY A 7 -24.17 7.80 2.22
CA GLY A 7 -25.53 7.50 2.68
C GLY A 7 -25.59 7.17 4.17
N GLN A 8 -26.37 7.91 4.92
CA GLN A 8 -26.83 7.45 6.22
C GLN A 8 -27.58 6.14 6.01
N ALA A 9 -27.29 5.12 6.83
CA ALA A 9 -28.10 3.91 6.81
C ALA A 9 -29.58 4.31 6.87
N PRO A 10 -30.43 3.87 5.93
CA PRO A 10 -31.85 4.22 5.96
C PRO A 10 -32.44 3.75 7.28
N PRO A 11 -33.39 4.48 7.87
CA PRO A 11 -34.11 4.02 9.04
C PRO A 11 -34.69 2.63 8.74
N PRO A 12 -34.77 1.74 9.74
CA PRO A 12 -35.27 0.39 9.53
C PRO A 12 -36.72 0.45 9.05
N ASP A 13 -36.88 0.32 7.74
CA ASP A 13 -38.17 0.28 7.09
C ASP A 13 -38.64 -1.19 7.10
N PRO A 14 -39.86 -1.49 7.57
CA PRO A 14 -40.36 -2.87 7.66
C PRO A 14 -40.57 -3.53 6.28
N ALA A 15 -40.52 -2.78 5.18
CA ALA A 15 -40.67 -3.30 3.84
C ALA A 15 -39.33 -3.82 3.30
N LEU A 16 -39.23 -5.13 3.11
CA LEU A 16 -38.04 -5.83 2.56
C LEU A 16 -37.60 -5.22 1.22
N THR A 17 -38.53 -4.76 0.42
CA THR A 17 -38.29 -4.12 -0.87
C THR A 17 -37.55 -2.79 -0.74
N ALA A 18 -37.96 -1.94 0.22
CA ALA A 18 -37.28 -0.66 0.48
C ALA A 18 -35.86 -0.87 0.98
N TRP A 19 -35.66 -1.84 1.86
CA TRP A 19 -34.34 -2.25 2.33
C TRP A 19 -33.46 -2.75 1.17
N ALA A 20 -33.98 -3.64 0.32
CA ALA A 20 -33.25 -4.19 -0.83
C ALA A 20 -32.84 -3.10 -1.83
N LEU A 21 -33.74 -2.15 -2.12
CA LEU A 21 -33.41 -1.02 -2.99
C LEU A 21 -32.34 -0.11 -2.40
N ALA A 22 -32.39 0.16 -1.09
CA ALA A 22 -31.37 0.94 -0.42
C ALA A 22 -29.99 0.25 -0.45
N GLN A 23 -29.95 -1.09 -0.26
CA GLN A 23 -28.72 -1.85 -0.39
C GLN A 23 -28.17 -1.84 -1.83
N LEU A 24 -29.03 -2.00 -2.82
CA LEU A 24 -28.63 -1.94 -4.22
C LEU A 24 -28.07 -0.56 -4.58
N GLN A 25 -28.72 0.50 -4.14
CA GLN A 25 -28.23 1.88 -4.34
C GLN A 25 -26.85 2.08 -3.67
N MET A 26 -26.67 1.59 -2.47
CA MET A 26 -25.36 1.63 -1.77
C MET A 26 -24.29 0.89 -2.55
N LEU A 27 -24.57 -0.33 -3.05
CA LEU A 27 -23.63 -1.11 -3.85
C LEU A 27 -23.25 -0.40 -5.16
N VAL A 28 -24.21 0.24 -5.83
CA VAL A 28 -23.95 1.03 -7.04
C VAL A 28 -23.03 2.20 -6.72
N TRP A 29 -23.27 2.93 -5.63
CA TRP A 29 -22.39 4.03 -5.21
C TRP A 29 -20.98 3.56 -4.89
N ILE A 30 -20.82 2.44 -4.16
CA ILE A 30 -19.51 1.83 -3.89
C ILE A 30 -18.82 1.46 -5.21
N LEU A 31 -19.53 0.84 -6.15
CA LEU A 31 -18.99 0.49 -7.46
C LEU A 31 -18.51 1.74 -8.23
N VAL A 32 -19.30 2.80 -8.24
CA VAL A 32 -18.93 4.08 -8.89
C VAL A 32 -17.67 4.66 -8.27
N VAL A 33 -17.58 4.67 -6.94
CA VAL A 33 -16.37 5.15 -6.22
C VAL A 33 -15.15 4.31 -6.57
N ILE A 34 -15.27 2.98 -6.59
CA ILE A 34 -14.17 2.08 -6.95
C ILE A 34 -13.72 2.32 -8.40
N VAL A 35 -14.65 2.41 -9.35
CA VAL A 35 -14.33 2.66 -10.76
C VAL A 35 -13.67 4.02 -10.95
N ALA A 36 -14.18 5.05 -10.29
CA ALA A 36 -13.61 6.39 -10.33
C ALA A 36 -12.18 6.40 -9.77
N LEU A 37 -11.97 5.73 -8.62
CA LEU A 37 -10.64 5.62 -8.00
C LEU A 37 -9.66 4.87 -8.89
N MET A 38 -10.06 3.73 -9.46
CA MET A 38 -9.24 2.96 -10.39
C MET A 38 -8.89 3.74 -11.66
N THR A 39 -9.83 4.53 -12.16
CA THR A 39 -9.62 5.40 -13.33
C THR A 39 -8.64 6.51 -12.97
N LEU A 40 -8.82 7.16 -11.82
CA LEU A 40 -7.91 8.19 -11.31
C LEU A 40 -6.49 7.64 -11.16
N LEU A 41 -6.34 6.44 -10.59
CA LEU A 41 -5.02 5.80 -10.43
C LEU A 41 -4.36 5.49 -11.79
N ARG A 42 -5.14 5.06 -12.78
CA ARG A 42 -4.62 4.88 -14.15
C ARG A 42 -4.14 6.20 -14.74
N LEU A 43 -4.90 7.27 -14.54
CA LEU A 43 -4.53 8.61 -15.02
C LEU A 43 -3.26 9.13 -14.33
N LEU A 44 -3.16 8.98 -13.00
CA LEU A 44 -1.97 9.36 -12.23
C LEU A 44 -0.72 8.60 -12.71
N ARG A 45 -0.85 7.33 -13.05
CA ARG A 45 0.25 6.54 -13.66
C ARG A 45 0.61 7.06 -15.05
N ALA A 46 -0.37 7.37 -15.89
CA ALA A 46 -0.14 7.89 -17.24
C ALA A 46 0.61 9.24 -17.21
N VAL A 47 0.36 10.08 -16.21
CA VAL A 47 1.07 11.35 -15.99
C VAL A 47 2.48 11.15 -15.41
N GLY A 48 2.84 9.94 -14.99
CA GLY A 48 4.19 9.62 -14.52
C GLY A 48 4.46 9.94 -13.05
N ILE A 49 3.44 10.11 -12.22
CA ILE A 49 3.58 10.30 -10.76
C ILE A 49 4.38 9.15 -10.12
N GLU A 50 4.29 7.96 -10.69
CA GLU A 50 5.09 6.81 -10.30
C GLU A 50 6.60 7.09 -10.33
N ARG A 51 7.08 7.80 -11.37
CA ARG A 51 8.49 8.20 -11.48
C ARG A 51 8.91 9.18 -10.38
N LEU A 52 8.03 10.08 -10.01
CA LEU A 52 8.28 11.05 -8.94
C LEU A 52 8.38 10.31 -7.58
N ILE A 53 7.46 9.41 -7.31
CA ILE A 53 7.49 8.58 -6.09
C ILE A 53 8.76 7.73 -6.06
N HIS A 54 9.15 7.13 -7.19
CA HIS A 54 10.40 6.38 -7.30
C HIS A 54 11.61 7.26 -6.98
N ALA A 55 11.71 8.45 -7.57
CA ALA A 55 12.81 9.37 -7.36
C ALA A 55 12.95 9.82 -5.90
N MET A 56 11.82 9.98 -5.20
CA MET A 56 11.81 10.37 -3.79
C MET A 56 12.07 9.19 -2.84
N LEU A 57 11.51 8.03 -3.13
CA LEU A 57 11.53 6.89 -2.22
C LEU A 57 12.81 6.06 -2.35
N ALA A 58 13.36 5.91 -3.56
CA ALA A 58 14.56 5.11 -3.79
C ALA A 58 15.79 5.55 -2.96
N PRO A 59 16.15 6.84 -2.85
CA PRO A 59 17.26 7.26 -2.02
C PRO A 59 17.01 6.97 -0.52
N LEU A 60 15.77 7.12 -0.07
CA LEU A 60 15.38 6.86 1.30
C LEU A 60 15.49 5.36 1.64
N LEU A 61 15.08 4.49 0.73
CA LEU A 61 15.19 3.04 0.87
C LEU A 61 16.66 2.59 0.91
N ASN A 62 17.51 3.20 0.07
CA ASN A 62 18.94 2.93 0.11
C ASN A 62 19.59 3.36 1.44
N LEU A 63 19.15 4.48 2.01
CA LEU A 63 19.64 4.96 3.32
C LEU A 63 19.30 3.99 4.45
N ILE A 64 18.15 3.33 4.37
CA ILE A 64 17.70 2.31 5.35
C ILE A 64 18.45 0.98 5.17
N GLY A 65 19.20 0.81 4.07
CA GLY A 65 19.98 -0.39 3.80
C GLY A 65 19.31 -1.39 2.86
N ILE A 66 18.27 -0.96 2.16
CA ILE A 66 17.66 -1.74 1.06
C ILE A 66 18.52 -1.50 -0.19
N ARG A 67 19.00 -2.59 -0.80
CA ARG A 67 19.82 -2.49 -2.02
C ARG A 67 19.02 -1.97 -3.20
N ARG A 68 19.69 -1.37 -4.19
CA ARG A 68 19.05 -0.74 -5.36
C ARG A 68 18.11 -1.68 -6.12
N GLU A 69 18.50 -2.95 -6.26
CA GLU A 69 17.73 -3.98 -6.93
C GLU A 69 16.40 -4.23 -6.19
N ALA A 70 16.48 -4.33 -4.87
CA ALA A 70 15.33 -4.49 -4.00
C ALA A 70 14.46 -3.22 -3.93
N ALA A 71 15.09 -2.03 -3.97
CA ALA A 71 14.38 -0.75 -3.95
C ALA A 71 13.46 -0.59 -5.17
N ASN A 72 13.89 -0.99 -6.36
CA ASN A 72 13.07 -0.93 -7.58
C ASN A 72 11.79 -1.79 -7.43
N ALA A 73 11.94 -3.04 -7.00
CA ALA A 73 10.82 -3.94 -6.78
C ALA A 73 9.87 -3.42 -5.68
N THR A 74 10.44 -2.80 -4.64
CA THR A 74 9.69 -2.20 -3.54
C THR A 74 8.84 -1.02 -4.00
N VAL A 75 9.42 -0.09 -4.76
CA VAL A 75 8.68 1.09 -5.26
C VAL A 75 7.55 0.66 -6.19
N ILE A 76 7.80 -0.30 -7.07
CA ILE A 76 6.77 -0.89 -7.94
C ILE A 76 5.65 -1.50 -7.08
N GLY A 77 5.99 -2.24 -6.02
CA GLY A 77 4.99 -2.83 -5.12
C GLY A 77 4.17 -1.82 -4.32
N ILE A 78 4.78 -0.70 -3.92
CA ILE A 78 4.08 0.39 -3.22
C ILE A 78 3.13 1.14 -4.16
N THR A 79 3.54 1.37 -5.41
CA THR A 79 2.80 2.18 -6.38
C THR A 79 1.74 1.39 -7.15
N LEU A 80 2.08 0.18 -7.60
CA LEU A 80 1.19 -0.69 -8.38
C LEU A 80 0.36 -1.65 -7.52
N GLY A 81 0.65 -1.67 -6.23
CA GLY A 81 0.02 -2.58 -5.28
C GLY A 81 0.64 -3.98 -5.28
N LEU A 82 0.24 -4.76 -4.28
CA LEU A 82 0.83 -6.07 -4.00
C LEU A 82 0.63 -7.10 -5.13
N SER A 83 -0.44 -6.98 -5.91
CA SER A 83 -0.76 -7.90 -7.01
C SER A 83 0.32 -7.89 -8.10
N PHE A 84 0.83 -6.73 -8.47
CA PHE A 84 1.90 -6.59 -9.46
C PHE A 84 3.29 -6.70 -8.82
N GLY A 85 3.48 -6.01 -7.71
CA GLY A 85 4.75 -6.02 -6.96
C GLY A 85 5.10 -7.40 -6.44
N GLY A 86 4.12 -8.17 -5.96
CA GLY A 86 4.32 -9.53 -5.48
C GLY A 86 4.84 -10.49 -6.55
N GLY A 87 4.30 -10.42 -7.77
CA GLY A 87 4.78 -11.23 -8.89
C GLY A 87 6.23 -10.90 -9.26
N LEU A 88 6.58 -9.62 -9.29
CA LEU A 88 7.96 -9.17 -9.52
C LEU A 88 8.90 -9.66 -8.42
N LEU A 89 8.49 -9.52 -7.14
CA LEU A 89 9.29 -9.98 -5.99
C LEU A 89 9.55 -11.49 -6.01
N ILE A 90 8.54 -12.29 -6.35
CA ILE A 90 8.71 -13.75 -6.49
C ILE A 90 9.73 -14.06 -7.58
N ARG A 91 9.66 -13.37 -8.71
CA ARG A 91 10.62 -13.53 -9.81
C ARG A 91 12.03 -13.15 -9.38
N GLU A 92 12.22 -12.00 -8.74
CA GLU A 92 13.52 -11.51 -8.27
C GLU A 92 14.10 -12.40 -7.15
N ALA A 93 13.24 -12.93 -6.27
CA ALA A 93 13.66 -13.91 -5.27
C ALA A 93 14.16 -15.21 -5.87
N ARG A 94 13.46 -15.72 -6.91
CA ARG A 94 13.86 -16.96 -7.62
C ARG A 94 15.11 -16.80 -8.46
N SER A 95 15.37 -15.60 -8.97
CA SER A 95 16.59 -15.31 -9.74
C SER A 95 17.85 -15.19 -8.87
N GLY A 96 17.71 -15.17 -7.54
CA GLY A 96 18.83 -15.00 -6.61
C GLY A 96 19.35 -13.56 -6.51
N VAL A 97 18.72 -12.60 -7.18
CA VAL A 97 19.09 -11.17 -7.12
C VAL A 97 18.85 -10.60 -5.73
N LEU A 98 17.76 -11.01 -5.07
CA LEU A 98 17.41 -10.58 -3.72
C LEU A 98 17.91 -11.58 -2.68
N THR A 99 18.63 -11.07 -1.68
CA THR A 99 18.97 -11.91 -0.51
C THR A 99 17.73 -12.13 0.37
N PRO A 100 17.73 -13.17 1.23
CA PRO A 100 16.64 -13.38 2.20
C PRO A 100 16.39 -12.16 3.08
N ARG A 101 17.43 -11.36 3.37
CA ARG A 101 17.30 -10.11 4.11
C ARG A 101 16.61 -9.01 3.32
N ASP A 102 16.99 -8.83 2.05
CA ASP A 102 16.33 -7.88 1.16
C ASP A 102 14.85 -8.22 1.07
N MET A 103 14.54 -9.50 0.92
CA MET A 103 13.17 -9.99 0.86
C MET A 103 12.40 -9.66 2.15
N LEU A 104 12.99 -9.89 3.32
CA LEU A 104 12.37 -9.55 4.60
C LEU A 104 12.06 -8.05 4.70
N LEU A 105 13.02 -7.19 4.36
CA LEU A 105 12.85 -5.73 4.42
C LEU A 105 11.78 -5.25 3.43
N VAL A 106 11.84 -5.74 2.19
CA VAL A 106 10.87 -5.39 1.14
C VAL A 106 9.47 -5.84 1.52
N MET A 107 9.29 -7.09 1.95
CA MET A 107 7.99 -7.62 2.34
C MET A 107 7.42 -6.90 3.57
N SER A 108 8.27 -6.54 4.54
CA SER A 108 7.84 -5.76 5.71
C SER A 108 7.35 -4.37 5.28
N LEU A 109 8.09 -3.70 4.40
CA LEU A 109 7.71 -2.38 3.90
C LEU A 109 6.43 -2.43 3.05
N LEU A 110 6.33 -3.41 2.15
CA LEU A 110 5.11 -3.60 1.34
C LEU A 110 3.91 -3.97 2.20
N GLY A 111 4.08 -4.80 3.23
CA GLY A 111 3.01 -5.11 4.17
C GLY A 111 2.45 -3.87 4.89
N LEU A 112 3.32 -2.89 5.17
CA LEU A 112 2.94 -1.65 5.84
C LEU A 112 2.44 -0.55 4.88
N CYS A 113 2.95 -0.51 3.66
CA CYS A 113 2.77 0.60 2.71
C CYS A 113 2.28 0.19 1.32
N HIS A 114 1.76 -1.05 1.12
CA HIS A 114 1.16 -1.38 -0.16
C HIS A 114 -0.06 -0.49 -0.45
N SER A 115 -0.31 -0.21 -1.72
CA SER A 115 -1.45 0.63 -2.15
C SER A 115 -1.49 2.01 -1.47
N LEU A 116 -0.33 2.61 -1.19
CA LEU A 116 -0.22 3.86 -0.45
C LEU A 116 -1.08 4.98 -1.05
N ILE A 117 -1.14 5.08 -2.37
CA ILE A 117 -1.93 6.10 -3.08
C ILE A 117 -3.41 5.78 -2.95
N GLU A 118 -3.80 4.54 -3.24
CA GLU A 118 -5.19 4.09 -3.24
C GLU A 118 -5.82 4.21 -1.85
N ASP A 119 -5.16 3.67 -0.84
CA ASP A 119 -5.62 3.75 0.55
C ASP A 119 -5.74 5.21 1.02
N THR A 120 -4.76 6.06 0.67
CA THR A 120 -4.79 7.47 1.05
C THR A 120 -5.98 8.19 0.42
N LEU A 121 -6.22 7.99 -0.88
CA LEU A 121 -7.35 8.62 -1.58
C LEU A 121 -8.68 8.14 -1.02
N LEU A 122 -8.82 6.84 -0.78
CA LEU A 122 -10.03 6.27 -0.20
C LEU A 122 -10.31 6.83 1.19
N MET A 123 -9.30 6.86 2.05
CA MET A 123 -9.46 7.36 3.41
C MET A 123 -9.72 8.87 3.47
N LEU A 124 -9.15 9.65 2.54
CA LEU A 124 -9.48 11.08 2.40
C LEU A 124 -10.94 11.28 2.03
N LEU A 125 -11.50 10.46 1.15
CA LEU A 125 -12.94 10.50 0.82
C LEU A 125 -13.81 10.20 2.04
N LEU A 126 -13.33 9.36 2.96
CA LEU A 126 -14.01 9.05 4.22
C LEU A 126 -13.82 10.13 5.31
N GLY A 127 -13.06 11.19 5.01
CA GLY A 127 -12.86 12.33 5.91
C GLY A 127 -11.68 12.20 6.87
N ALA A 128 -10.78 11.25 6.63
CA ALA A 128 -9.59 11.13 7.44
C ALA A 128 -8.52 12.19 7.06
N HIS A 129 -7.60 12.49 7.99
CA HIS A 129 -6.57 13.49 7.79
C HIS A 129 -5.35 12.93 7.07
N LEU A 130 -4.86 13.65 6.06
CA LEU A 130 -3.68 13.29 5.27
C LEU A 130 -2.43 13.03 6.14
N SER A 131 -2.27 13.82 7.20
CA SER A 131 -1.12 13.67 8.12
C SER A 131 -1.05 12.29 8.78
N GLY A 132 -2.19 11.73 9.18
CA GLY A 132 -2.25 10.40 9.79
C GLY A 132 -2.09 9.28 8.75
N ILE A 133 -2.83 9.36 7.67
CA ILE A 133 -2.92 8.26 6.70
C ILE A 133 -1.64 8.13 5.87
N LEU A 134 -1.08 9.24 5.42
CA LEU A 134 0.10 9.24 4.56
C LEU A 134 1.39 9.38 5.38
N TRP A 135 1.54 10.50 6.08
CA TRP A 135 2.81 10.83 6.73
C TRP A 135 3.12 9.98 7.93
N ALA A 136 2.15 9.76 8.84
CA ALA A 136 2.39 8.92 10.00
C ALA A 136 2.58 7.45 9.60
N ARG A 137 1.82 6.94 8.62
CA ARG A 137 1.97 5.58 8.08
C ARG A 137 3.34 5.40 7.45
N LEU A 138 3.77 6.35 6.61
CA LEU A 138 5.08 6.28 5.95
C LEU A 138 6.22 6.36 6.98
N ALA A 139 6.16 7.30 7.91
CA ALA A 139 7.15 7.42 8.98
C ALA A 139 7.22 6.15 9.84
N PHE A 140 6.08 5.61 10.25
CA PHE A 140 6.02 4.35 11.00
C PHE A 140 6.65 3.19 10.24
N ALA A 141 6.29 3.02 8.96
CA ALA A 141 6.82 1.96 8.13
C ALA A 141 8.34 2.06 7.97
N LEU A 142 8.87 3.27 7.72
CA LEU A 142 10.30 3.51 7.60
C LEU A 142 11.05 3.23 8.90
N VAL A 143 10.50 3.65 10.05
CA VAL A 143 11.08 3.37 11.36
C VAL A 143 11.14 1.86 11.63
N VAL A 144 10.03 1.15 11.40
CA VAL A 144 9.97 -0.30 11.61
C VAL A 144 10.98 -1.03 10.71
N VAL A 145 11.03 -0.67 9.43
CA VAL A 145 11.97 -1.29 8.48
C VAL A 145 13.41 -0.94 8.83
N ALA A 146 13.69 0.29 9.26
CA ALA A 146 15.02 0.69 9.73
C ALA A 146 15.45 -0.12 10.98
N LEU A 147 14.54 -0.32 11.92
CA LEU A 147 14.81 -1.15 13.11
C LEU A 147 15.14 -2.59 12.71
N ILE A 148 14.36 -3.19 11.79
CA ILE A 148 14.63 -4.53 11.27
C ILE A 148 15.97 -4.56 10.52
N ALA A 149 16.27 -3.53 9.72
CA ALA A 149 17.50 -3.43 8.96
C ALA A 149 18.75 -3.32 9.85
N HIS A 150 18.65 -2.62 10.98
CA HIS A 150 19.75 -2.41 11.93
C HIS A 150 19.76 -3.45 13.05
N TRP A 151 18.77 -4.36 13.10
CA TRP A 151 18.75 -5.41 14.11
C TRP A 151 20.01 -6.26 14.02
N PRO A 152 20.82 -6.34 15.12
CA PRO A 152 22.03 -7.13 15.12
C PRO A 152 21.68 -8.59 14.84
N ARG A 153 22.27 -9.16 13.79
CA ARG A 153 22.20 -10.60 13.57
C ARG A 153 22.81 -11.25 14.82
N ARG A 154 21.99 -11.82 15.67
CA ARG A 154 22.49 -12.90 16.49
C ARG A 154 23.01 -13.92 15.48
N ARG A 155 24.33 -14.00 15.36
CA ARG A 155 24.99 -15.10 14.67
C ARG A 155 24.29 -16.33 15.21
N ALA A 156 23.53 -17.01 14.36
CA ALA A 156 23.18 -18.39 14.63
C ALA A 156 24.51 -19.04 14.90
N ALA A 157 24.73 -19.34 16.17
CA ALA A 157 26.00 -19.81 16.68
C ALA A 157 26.41 -20.97 15.81
N ALA A 158 27.62 -20.90 15.33
CA ALA A 158 28.41 -22.04 15.00
C ALA A 158 28.14 -23.12 16.07
N GLY A 159 27.48 -24.18 15.69
CA GLY A 159 27.10 -25.27 16.56
C GLY A 159 26.31 -26.29 15.80
N ALA A 160 26.93 -26.86 14.77
CA ALA A 160 26.63 -28.22 14.36
C ALA A 160 27.97 -28.92 14.12
N PRO A 161 28.22 -30.01 14.85
CA PRO A 161 29.39 -30.85 14.67
C PRO A 161 29.39 -31.53 13.31
#